data_4dc1e14c71dc90489d67b3c27ff34ea0
#
_entry.id   4dc1e14c71dc90489d67b3c27ff34ea0
#
_cell.length_a   1.000
_cell.length_b   1.000
_cell.length_c   1.000
_cell.angle_alpha   90.00
_cell.angle_beta   90.00
_cell.angle_gamma   90.00
#
_symmetry.space_group_name_H-M   'P 1'
#
loop_
_entity.id
_entity.type
_entity.pdbx_description
1 polymer ?
#
loop_
_entity_poly.entity_id
_entity_poly.type
_entity_poly.pdbx_seq_one_letter_code
_entity_poly.pdbx_strand_id
1 'polypeptide(L)'
;MINKVDRLITELKLTPIEAYHQMARLIERVNAVMGDFFASDRMEDDLHWREERERRLTAKRDAFAEEADALRDDPDEYLEKDDEDIYFAPEKGNVIFASAIDGWGFRVGKFAQLYARKLGMRETNLRRVLWGDFYLDPKSRRVISYKHLRGRSLKPLFVQFVLENIWAVYDAVVLHP
;
A
#
# COMPACT_ATOMS: atom_id res chain seq x y z
N MET A 1 -2.34 9.12 -5.31
CA MET A 1 -3.60 8.99 -6.10
C MET A 1 -3.28 8.39 -7.46
N ILE A 2 -4.01 7.34 -7.85
CA ILE A 2 -3.98 6.77 -9.20
C ILE A 2 -5.13 7.43 -9.97
N ASN A 3 -4.78 8.39 -10.82
CA ASN A 3 -5.73 9.13 -11.65
C ASN A 3 -5.80 8.56 -13.07
N LYS A 4 -6.80 8.98 -13.83
CA LYS A 4 -7.04 8.59 -15.23
C LYS A 4 -7.38 7.11 -15.40
N VAL A 5 -8.10 6.53 -14.45
CA VAL A 5 -8.59 5.14 -14.54
C VAL A 5 -9.54 4.96 -15.73
N ASP A 6 -10.29 6.01 -16.12
CA ASP A 6 -11.11 6.08 -17.32
C ASP A 6 -10.35 5.73 -18.61
N ARG A 7 -9.09 6.15 -18.72
CA ARG A 7 -8.25 5.85 -19.89
C ARG A 7 -7.86 4.39 -20.03
N LEU A 8 -7.80 3.65 -18.94
CA LEU A 8 -7.60 2.20 -19.00
C LEU A 8 -8.75 1.52 -19.75
N ILE A 9 -9.96 2.09 -19.65
CA ILE A 9 -11.17 1.60 -20.29
C ILE A 9 -11.31 2.14 -21.71
N THR A 10 -11.31 3.48 -21.83
CA THR A 10 -11.68 4.17 -23.07
C THR A 10 -10.59 4.19 -24.12
N GLU A 11 -9.34 4.38 -23.71
CA GLU A 11 -8.19 4.48 -24.62
C GLU A 11 -7.45 3.15 -24.78
N LEU A 12 -7.05 2.53 -23.65
CA LEU A 12 -6.25 1.30 -23.67
C LEU A 12 -7.09 0.04 -23.86
N LYS A 13 -8.41 0.12 -23.73
CA LYS A 13 -9.35 -1.01 -23.92
C LYS A 13 -9.00 -2.23 -23.08
N LEU A 14 -8.43 -2.04 -21.89
CA LEU A 14 -8.04 -3.12 -21.00
C LEU A 14 -9.28 -3.77 -20.37
N THR A 15 -9.18 -5.07 -20.17
CA THR A 15 -10.12 -5.80 -19.30
C THR A 15 -9.91 -5.42 -17.84
N PRO A 16 -10.91 -5.59 -16.97
CA PRO A 16 -10.77 -5.30 -15.53
C PRO A 16 -9.56 -5.98 -14.88
N ILE A 17 -9.25 -7.22 -15.25
CA ILE A 17 -8.10 -7.96 -14.70
C ILE A 17 -6.77 -7.39 -15.18
N GLU A 18 -6.66 -7.01 -16.44
CA GLU A 18 -5.45 -6.38 -16.99
C GLU A 18 -5.21 -5.02 -16.35
N ALA A 19 -6.26 -4.22 -16.15
CA ALA A 19 -6.21 -2.94 -15.47
C ALA A 19 -5.76 -3.11 -14.00
N TYR A 20 -6.28 -4.13 -13.30
CA TYR A 20 -5.84 -4.46 -11.95
C TYR A 20 -4.34 -4.73 -11.89
N HIS A 21 -3.84 -5.61 -12.76
CA HIS A 21 -2.41 -5.92 -12.80
C HIS A 21 -1.53 -4.72 -13.16
N GLN A 22 -2.02 -3.82 -14.02
CA GLN A 22 -1.29 -2.59 -14.35
C GLN A 22 -1.21 -1.65 -13.16
N MET A 23 -2.31 -1.45 -12.44
CA MET A 23 -2.34 -0.61 -11.24
C MET A 23 -1.50 -1.23 -10.09
N ALA A 24 -1.54 -2.54 -9.91
CA ALA A 24 -0.73 -3.25 -8.92
C ALA A 24 0.77 -3.04 -9.20
N ARG A 25 1.20 -3.26 -10.44
CA ARG A 25 2.61 -3.01 -10.85
C ARG A 25 3.02 -1.55 -10.67
N LEU A 26 2.10 -0.60 -10.89
CA LEU A 26 2.39 0.81 -10.65
C LEU A 26 2.67 1.08 -9.17
N ILE A 27 1.83 0.55 -8.28
CA ILE A 27 2.02 0.68 -6.83
C ILE A 27 3.34 0.03 -6.39
N GLU A 28 3.64 -1.17 -6.87
CA GLU A 28 4.91 -1.87 -6.57
C GLU A 28 6.14 -1.05 -6.99
N ARG A 29 6.11 -0.45 -8.20
CA ARG A 29 7.22 0.40 -8.69
C ARG A 29 7.39 1.66 -7.83
N VAL A 30 6.29 2.31 -7.47
CA VAL A 30 6.35 3.50 -6.61
C VAL A 30 6.86 3.12 -5.23
N ASN A 31 6.41 2.00 -4.67
CA ASN A 31 6.88 1.50 -3.38
C ASN A 31 8.38 1.14 -3.41
N ALA A 32 8.86 0.57 -4.51
CA ALA A 32 10.31 0.32 -4.67
C ALA A 32 11.11 1.62 -4.60
N VAL A 33 10.67 2.66 -5.32
CA VAL A 33 11.32 3.99 -5.28
C VAL A 33 11.25 4.59 -3.87
N MET A 34 10.10 4.48 -3.19
CA MET A 34 9.96 4.97 -1.80
C MET A 34 10.89 4.24 -0.84
N GLY A 35 11.02 2.91 -1.01
CA GLY A 35 11.97 2.11 -0.23
C GLY A 35 13.43 2.54 -0.43
N ASP A 36 13.83 2.83 -1.67
CA ASP A 36 15.17 3.31 -1.99
C ASP A 36 15.45 4.68 -1.35
N PHE A 37 14.50 5.61 -1.43
CA PHE A 37 14.62 6.92 -0.75
C PHE A 37 14.73 6.77 0.76
N PHE A 38 13.87 5.95 1.37
CA PHE A 38 13.91 5.73 2.81
C PHE A 38 15.22 5.09 3.26
N ALA A 39 15.75 4.13 2.50
CA ALA A 39 17.03 3.52 2.80
C ALA A 39 18.17 4.53 2.73
N SER A 40 18.15 5.47 1.76
CA SER A 40 19.12 6.55 1.65
C SER A 40 19.05 7.51 2.82
N ASP A 41 17.84 7.98 3.18
CA ASP A 41 17.62 8.86 4.33
C ASP A 41 18.09 8.21 5.65
N ARG A 42 17.83 6.91 5.79
CA ARG A 42 18.28 6.13 6.96
C ARG A 42 19.79 6.05 7.05
N MET A 43 20.48 5.88 5.93
CA MET A 43 21.94 5.85 5.90
C MET A 43 22.53 7.22 6.29
N GLU A 44 21.95 8.32 5.82
CA GLU A 44 22.37 9.68 6.18
C GLU A 44 22.12 9.96 7.67
N ASP A 45 20.95 9.61 8.19
CA ASP A 45 20.61 9.76 9.61
C ASP A 45 21.56 8.93 10.50
N ASP A 46 21.89 7.70 10.13
CA ASP A 46 22.82 6.84 10.87
C ASP A 46 24.24 7.41 10.88
N LEU A 47 24.71 7.93 9.75
CA LEU A 47 26.02 8.59 9.65
C LEU A 47 26.06 9.85 10.52
N HIS A 48 25.06 10.70 10.43
CA HIS A 48 24.97 11.92 11.23
C HIS A 48 24.92 11.63 12.73
N TRP A 49 24.14 10.61 13.14
CA TRP A 49 24.05 10.16 14.53
C TRP A 49 25.40 9.64 15.05
N ARG A 50 26.15 8.85 14.24
CA ARG A 50 27.48 8.36 14.60
C ARG A 50 28.48 9.49 14.76
N GLU A 51 28.50 10.45 13.84
CA GLU A 51 29.35 11.63 13.92
C GLU A 51 29.05 12.47 15.15
N GLU A 52 27.78 12.69 15.46
CA GLU A 52 27.38 13.47 16.62
C GLU A 52 27.72 12.75 17.93
N ARG A 53 27.50 11.42 17.98
CA ARG A 53 27.90 10.59 19.10
C ARG A 53 29.41 10.64 19.34
N GLU A 54 30.21 10.55 18.27
CA GLU A 54 31.66 10.63 18.36
C GLU A 54 32.11 12.01 18.88
N ARG A 55 31.50 13.10 18.40
CA ARG A 55 31.74 14.46 18.91
C ARG A 55 31.43 14.57 20.40
N ARG A 56 30.30 14.02 20.83
CA ARG A 56 29.88 14.03 22.26
C ARG A 56 30.88 13.24 23.11
N LEU A 57 31.31 12.06 22.65
CA LEU A 57 32.29 11.23 23.35
C LEU A 57 33.67 11.92 23.43
N THR A 58 34.09 12.56 22.36
CA THR A 58 35.38 13.32 22.34
C THR A 58 35.29 14.52 23.29
N ALA A 59 34.20 15.30 23.26
CA ALA A 59 33.99 16.41 24.18
C ALA A 59 33.94 15.97 25.65
N LYS A 60 33.28 14.82 25.95
CA LYS A 60 33.29 14.24 27.29
C LYS A 60 34.70 13.79 27.69
N ARG A 61 35.48 13.16 26.82
CA ARG A 61 36.87 12.78 27.08
C ARG A 61 37.75 13.99 27.41
N ASP A 62 37.59 15.07 26.66
CA ASP A 62 38.37 16.28 26.85
C ASP A 62 37.96 17.04 28.14
N ALA A 63 36.66 16.92 28.55
CA ALA A 63 36.17 17.54 29.75
C ALA A 63 36.44 16.70 31.03
N PHE A 64 36.58 15.38 30.93
CA PHE A 64 36.73 14.47 32.08
C PHE A 64 38.00 13.61 31.95
N ALA A 65 39.13 14.24 31.74
CA ALA A 65 40.42 13.53 31.70
C ALA A 65 40.79 12.83 33.03
N GLU A 66 39.99 12.95 34.09
CA GLU A 66 40.25 12.41 35.47
C GLU A 66 39.21 11.41 35.98
N GLU A 67 38.08 11.16 35.31
CA GLU A 67 37.05 10.19 35.79
C GLU A 67 36.67 9.17 34.70
N ALA A 68 37.35 8.04 34.69
CA ALA A 68 37.18 6.95 33.72
C ALA A 68 35.93 6.07 33.93
N ASP A 69 35.09 6.33 34.94
CA ASP A 69 33.98 5.44 35.34
C ASP A 69 32.57 5.94 34.92
N ALA A 70 32.47 7.14 34.38
CA ALA A 70 31.17 7.74 33.96
C ALA A 70 30.71 7.36 32.53
N LEU A 71 31.42 6.49 31.82
CA LEU A 71 31.15 6.18 30.41
C LEU A 71 30.27 4.92 30.20
N ARG A 72 29.69 4.35 31.25
CA ARG A 72 28.97 3.06 31.15
C ARG A 72 27.49 3.13 30.89
N ASP A 73 26.85 4.28 31.03
CA ASP A 73 25.41 4.44 30.71
C ASP A 73 25.24 5.54 29.65
N ASP A 74 25.24 5.17 28.38
CA ASP A 74 24.82 6.03 27.29
C ASP A 74 23.37 5.66 26.94
N PRO A 75 22.37 6.46 27.38
CA PRO A 75 20.95 6.19 27.11
C PRO A 75 20.50 6.52 25.69
N ASP A 76 21.43 6.98 24.83
CA ASP A 76 21.14 7.29 23.43
C ASP A 76 21.16 6.02 22.57
N GLU A 77 20.15 5.15 22.76
CA GLU A 77 19.85 4.06 21.86
C GLU A 77 19.32 4.64 20.55
N TYR A 78 19.98 4.33 19.41
CA TYR A 78 19.49 4.72 18.09
C TYR A 78 18.14 4.05 17.83
N LEU A 79 17.06 4.83 17.83
CA LEU A 79 15.73 4.37 17.46
C LEU A 79 15.65 4.26 15.95
N GLU A 80 15.67 3.02 15.48
CA GLU A 80 15.48 2.70 14.07
C GLU A 80 14.09 3.15 13.61
N LYS A 81 14.03 3.99 12.57
CA LYS A 81 12.76 4.44 12.00
C LYS A 81 12.03 3.26 11.37
N ASP A 82 10.76 3.08 11.72
CA ASP A 82 9.87 2.09 11.11
C ASP A 82 9.49 2.53 9.69
N ASP A 83 9.54 1.61 8.74
CA ASP A 83 9.21 1.84 7.33
C ASP A 83 7.78 1.45 6.95
N GLU A 84 6.97 0.94 7.90
CA GLU A 84 5.62 0.46 7.60
C GLU A 84 4.70 1.51 6.98
N ASP A 85 4.88 2.78 7.33
CA ASP A 85 3.99 3.87 6.91
C ASP A 85 4.40 4.55 5.59
N ILE A 86 5.58 4.26 5.06
CA ILE A 86 6.06 4.88 3.81
C ILE A 86 5.45 4.27 2.55
N TYR A 87 4.99 3.02 2.64
CA TYR A 87 4.49 2.29 1.49
C TYR A 87 3.02 2.56 1.20
N PHE A 88 2.71 2.66 -0.09
CA PHE A 88 1.34 2.76 -0.58
C PHE A 88 0.69 1.38 -0.62
N ALA A 89 -0.40 1.23 0.11
CA ALA A 89 -1.17 0.01 0.20
C ALA A 89 -2.68 0.35 0.20
N PRO A 90 -3.42 0.02 -0.86
CA PRO A 90 -4.84 0.34 -0.96
C PRO A 90 -5.67 -0.15 0.23
N GLU A 91 -5.32 -1.30 0.80
CA GLU A 91 -5.95 -1.88 1.98
C GLU A 91 -5.73 -1.06 3.26
N LYS A 92 -4.62 -0.31 3.34
CA LYS A 92 -4.38 0.67 4.41
C LYS A 92 -5.19 1.97 4.22
N GLY A 93 -5.75 2.20 3.02
CA GLY A 93 -6.58 3.37 2.69
C GLY A 93 -5.78 4.61 2.28
N ASN A 94 -4.49 4.47 2.00
CA ASN A 94 -3.62 5.58 1.57
C ASN A 94 -3.51 5.73 0.03
N VAL A 95 -4.27 4.92 -0.72
CA VAL A 95 -4.38 5.01 -2.19
C VAL A 95 -5.79 5.40 -2.59
N ILE A 96 -5.91 6.37 -3.49
CA ILE A 96 -7.15 6.81 -4.12
C ILE A 96 -7.10 6.43 -5.60
N PHE A 97 -8.15 5.79 -6.10
CA PHE A 97 -8.40 5.53 -7.52
C PHE A 97 -9.38 6.58 -8.04
N ALA A 98 -9.09 7.18 -9.18
CA ALA A 98 -9.88 8.32 -9.66
C ALA A 98 -9.91 8.47 -11.19
N SER A 99 -10.98 9.11 -11.67
CA SER A 99 -11.03 9.80 -12.95
C SER A 99 -11.36 11.27 -12.68
N ALA A 100 -10.38 12.14 -12.83
CA ALA A 100 -10.60 13.57 -12.60
C ALA A 100 -11.49 14.18 -13.67
N ILE A 101 -11.45 13.66 -14.90
CA ILE A 101 -12.28 14.16 -16.00
C ILE A 101 -13.77 13.86 -15.78
N ASP A 102 -14.07 12.69 -15.22
CA ASP A 102 -15.44 12.24 -14.94
C ASP A 102 -15.88 12.59 -13.51
N GLY A 103 -15.01 13.23 -12.73
CA GLY A 103 -15.33 13.76 -11.41
C GLY A 103 -15.56 12.72 -10.32
N TRP A 104 -14.93 11.53 -10.41
CA TRP A 104 -15.06 10.51 -9.38
C TRP A 104 -13.72 10.04 -8.81
N GLY A 105 -13.77 9.58 -7.58
CA GLY A 105 -12.64 8.96 -6.89
C GLY A 105 -13.09 8.22 -5.65
N PHE A 106 -12.36 7.17 -5.31
CA PHE A 106 -12.66 6.35 -4.12
C PHE A 106 -11.41 5.73 -3.51
N ARG A 107 -11.54 5.33 -2.26
CA ARG A 107 -10.65 4.42 -1.56
C ARG A 107 -11.32 3.06 -1.42
N VAL A 108 -10.52 2.01 -1.27
CA VAL A 108 -10.99 0.63 -1.09
C VAL A 108 -12.06 0.52 0.02
N GLY A 109 -11.92 1.28 1.10
CA GLY A 109 -12.88 1.30 2.22
C GLY A 109 -14.32 1.63 1.80
N LYS A 110 -14.53 2.45 0.75
CA LYS A 110 -15.87 2.76 0.25
C LYS A 110 -16.60 1.52 -0.26
N PHE A 111 -15.92 0.70 -1.03
CA PHE A 111 -16.48 -0.56 -1.53
C PHE A 111 -16.58 -1.63 -0.42
N ALA A 112 -15.62 -1.66 0.52
CA ALA A 112 -15.73 -2.53 1.68
C ALA A 112 -17.02 -2.24 2.47
N GLN A 113 -17.35 -0.97 2.69
CA GLN A 113 -18.59 -0.56 3.35
C GLN A 113 -19.85 -1.01 2.59
N LEU A 114 -19.84 -0.88 1.26
CA LEU A 114 -20.97 -1.26 0.41
C LEU A 114 -21.22 -2.77 0.43
N TYR A 115 -20.16 -3.57 0.41
CA TYR A 115 -20.26 -5.02 0.26
C TYR A 115 -20.22 -5.81 1.58
N ALA A 116 -19.81 -5.21 2.70
CA ALA A 116 -19.70 -5.87 3.99
C ALA A 116 -20.99 -6.59 4.39
N ARG A 117 -22.13 -5.92 4.26
CA ARG A 117 -23.44 -6.51 4.58
C ARG A 117 -23.82 -7.65 3.61
N LYS A 118 -23.54 -7.48 2.31
CA LYS A 118 -23.88 -8.48 1.28
C LYS A 118 -23.07 -9.77 1.43
N LEU A 119 -21.83 -9.66 1.88
CA LEU A 119 -20.92 -10.78 2.07
C LEU A 119 -20.94 -11.35 3.50
N GLY A 120 -21.70 -10.74 4.42
CA GLY A 120 -21.74 -11.17 5.82
C GLY A 120 -20.40 -11.01 6.55
N MET A 121 -19.59 -10.06 6.13
CA MET A 121 -18.25 -9.78 6.68
C MET A 121 -18.22 -8.44 7.42
N ARG A 122 -17.29 -8.30 8.37
CA ARG A 122 -17.01 -6.99 8.95
C ARG A 122 -16.30 -6.11 7.90
N GLU A 123 -16.64 -4.83 7.84
CA GLU A 123 -16.06 -3.85 6.92
C GLU A 123 -14.52 -3.81 7.02
N THR A 124 -14.00 -3.81 8.24
CA THR A 124 -12.55 -3.80 8.49
C THR A 124 -11.83 -5.02 7.92
N ASN A 125 -12.45 -6.19 8.00
CA ASN A 125 -11.89 -7.42 7.46
C ASN A 125 -11.96 -7.42 5.93
N LEU A 126 -13.09 -6.99 5.36
CA LEU A 126 -13.25 -6.89 3.92
C LEU A 126 -12.28 -5.88 3.30
N ARG A 127 -12.06 -4.73 3.95
CA ARG A 127 -11.08 -3.74 3.48
C ARG A 127 -9.68 -4.32 3.33
N ARG A 128 -9.24 -5.17 4.27
CA ARG A 128 -7.91 -5.81 4.24
C ARG A 128 -7.72 -6.80 3.10
N VAL A 129 -8.79 -7.43 2.64
CA VAL A 129 -8.73 -8.48 1.61
C VAL A 129 -9.25 -8.01 0.25
N LEU A 130 -9.86 -6.83 0.16
CA LEU A 130 -10.43 -6.31 -1.08
C LEU A 130 -9.35 -5.96 -2.11
N TRP A 131 -8.15 -5.59 -1.68
CA TRP A 131 -6.98 -5.44 -2.53
C TRP A 131 -5.98 -6.57 -2.25
N GLY A 132 -5.34 -7.09 -3.30
CA GLY A 132 -4.36 -8.16 -3.22
C GLY A 132 -4.87 -9.48 -3.78
N ASP A 133 -4.14 -10.55 -3.51
CA ASP A 133 -4.40 -11.90 -4.05
C ASP A 133 -5.43 -12.66 -3.19
N PHE A 134 -6.62 -12.09 -3.10
CA PHE A 134 -7.76 -12.64 -2.41
C PHE A 134 -8.92 -12.86 -3.37
N TYR A 135 -9.63 -13.97 -3.19
CA TYR A 135 -10.66 -14.45 -4.11
C TYR A 135 -11.90 -14.89 -3.33
N LEU A 136 -13.07 -14.76 -3.93
CA LEU A 136 -14.30 -15.32 -3.37
C LEU A 136 -14.53 -16.74 -3.92
N ASP A 137 -14.55 -17.72 -3.04
CA ASP A 137 -14.94 -19.08 -3.44
C ASP A 137 -16.47 -19.14 -3.63
N PRO A 138 -16.95 -19.41 -4.86
CA PRO A 138 -18.39 -19.41 -5.14
C PRO A 138 -19.14 -20.53 -4.42
N LYS A 139 -18.46 -21.61 -4.05
CA LYS A 139 -19.09 -22.75 -3.35
C LYS A 139 -19.29 -22.49 -1.87
N SER A 140 -18.22 -22.06 -1.19
CA SER A 140 -18.25 -21.82 0.26
C SER A 140 -18.68 -20.40 0.62
N ARG A 141 -18.71 -19.47 -0.35
CA ARG A 141 -18.91 -18.02 -0.16
C ARG A 141 -17.92 -17.40 0.83
N ARG A 142 -16.73 -17.97 0.93
CA ARG A 142 -15.64 -17.48 1.80
C ARG A 142 -14.54 -16.86 0.97
N VAL A 143 -13.87 -15.88 1.57
CA VAL A 143 -12.66 -15.29 0.99
C VAL A 143 -11.50 -16.26 1.21
N ILE A 144 -10.78 -16.55 0.15
CA ILE A 144 -9.59 -17.41 0.14
C ILE A 144 -8.40 -16.64 -0.40
N SER A 145 -7.21 -16.97 0.08
CA SER A 145 -5.95 -16.43 -0.45
C SER A 145 -5.46 -17.25 -1.65
N TYR A 146 -4.48 -16.70 -2.37
CA TYR A 146 -3.83 -17.36 -3.51
C TYR A 146 -3.41 -18.82 -3.21
N LYS A 147 -2.89 -19.09 -2.01
CA LYS A 147 -2.48 -20.43 -1.58
C LYS A 147 -3.59 -21.48 -1.66
N HIS A 148 -4.83 -21.05 -1.50
CA HIS A 148 -6.02 -21.93 -1.51
C HIS A 148 -6.71 -21.97 -2.88
N LEU A 149 -6.17 -21.27 -3.89
CA LEU A 149 -6.75 -21.22 -5.23
C LEU A 149 -6.72 -22.59 -5.93
N ARG A 150 -5.68 -23.39 -5.68
CA ARG A 150 -5.52 -24.77 -6.19
C ARG A 150 -5.74 -24.88 -7.71
N GLY A 151 -5.17 -23.94 -8.48
CA GLY A 151 -5.28 -23.91 -9.92
C GLY A 151 -6.62 -23.46 -10.49
N ARG A 152 -7.58 -23.03 -9.64
CA ARG A 152 -8.84 -22.45 -10.09
C ARG A 152 -8.63 -21.05 -10.64
N SER A 153 -9.28 -20.75 -11.77
CA SER A 153 -9.26 -19.42 -12.38
C SER A 153 -10.35 -18.55 -11.75
N LEU A 154 -10.05 -17.95 -10.58
CA LEU A 154 -10.94 -16.99 -9.92
C LEU A 154 -10.40 -15.57 -10.13
N LYS A 155 -11.30 -14.59 -10.12
CA LYS A 155 -10.94 -13.18 -10.20
C LYS A 155 -10.63 -12.64 -8.82
N PRO A 156 -9.61 -11.76 -8.66
CA PRO A 156 -9.36 -11.04 -7.40
C PRO A 156 -10.62 -10.29 -6.95
N LEU A 157 -10.81 -10.15 -5.64
CA LEU A 157 -11.97 -9.44 -5.09
C LEU A 157 -12.11 -8.02 -5.62
N PHE A 158 -10.99 -7.29 -5.77
CA PHE A 158 -11.00 -5.93 -6.30
C PHE A 158 -11.52 -5.90 -7.75
N VAL A 159 -11.14 -6.87 -8.56
CA VAL A 159 -11.67 -6.99 -9.94
C VAL A 159 -13.18 -7.23 -9.90
N GLN A 160 -13.61 -8.23 -9.14
CA GLN A 160 -15.01 -8.67 -9.13
C GLN A 160 -15.98 -7.64 -8.51
N PHE A 161 -15.58 -6.99 -7.40
CA PHE A 161 -16.48 -6.11 -6.66
C PHE A 161 -16.29 -4.61 -6.96
N VAL A 162 -15.16 -4.23 -7.55
CA VAL A 162 -14.87 -2.82 -7.83
C VAL A 162 -14.79 -2.60 -9.33
N LEU A 163 -13.80 -3.18 -10.01
CA LEU A 163 -13.52 -2.85 -11.41
C LEU A 163 -14.62 -3.30 -12.37
N GLU A 164 -15.16 -4.50 -12.23
CA GLU A 164 -16.24 -4.97 -13.12
C GLU A 164 -17.47 -4.06 -13.07
N ASN A 165 -17.79 -3.50 -11.90
CA ASN A 165 -18.89 -2.55 -11.78
C ASN A 165 -18.59 -1.21 -12.49
N ILE A 166 -17.36 -0.70 -12.34
CA ILE A 166 -16.93 0.53 -13.02
C ILE A 166 -16.94 0.29 -14.54
N TRP A 167 -16.37 -0.82 -15.01
CA TRP A 167 -16.35 -1.16 -16.43
C TRP A 167 -17.76 -1.28 -17.02
N ALA A 168 -18.70 -1.92 -16.31
CA ALA A 168 -20.09 -2.03 -16.75
C ALA A 168 -20.77 -0.66 -16.90
N VAL A 169 -20.47 0.30 -16.03
CA VAL A 169 -20.99 1.67 -16.16
C VAL A 169 -20.41 2.35 -17.41
N TYR A 170 -19.10 2.26 -17.62
CA TYR A 170 -18.47 2.85 -18.82
C TYR A 170 -18.93 2.17 -20.11
N ASP A 171 -19.12 0.87 -20.09
CA ASP A 171 -19.65 0.13 -21.25
C ASP A 171 -21.04 0.64 -21.63
N ALA A 172 -21.93 0.79 -20.65
CA ALA A 172 -23.31 1.20 -20.88
C ALA A 172 -23.47 2.69 -21.24
N VAL A 173 -22.56 3.57 -20.76
CA VAL A 173 -22.74 5.04 -20.88
C VAL A 173 -21.82 5.66 -21.92
N VAL A 174 -20.62 5.11 -22.13
CA VAL A 174 -19.57 5.69 -22.95
C VAL A 174 -19.30 4.88 -24.22
N LEU A 175 -19.21 3.55 -24.10
CA LEU A 175 -18.82 2.69 -25.21
C LEU A 175 -20.00 2.25 -26.08
N HIS A 176 -21.14 1.98 -25.46
CA HIS A 176 -22.38 1.54 -26.12
C HIS A 176 -23.62 2.31 -25.57
N PRO A 177 -23.66 3.64 -25.74
CA PRO A 177 -24.75 4.48 -25.20
C PRO A 177 -26.08 4.24 -25.95
#